data_f38f598b1c971b8438899e4bf16daf31
#
_entry.id   f38f598b1c971b8438899e4bf16daf31
#
_cell.length_a   1.000
_cell.length_b   1.000
_cell.length_c   1.000
_cell.angle_alpha   90.00
_cell.angle_beta   90.00
_cell.angle_gamma   90.00
#
_symmetry.space_group_name_H-M   'P 1'
#
loop_
_entity.id
_entity.type
_entity.pdbx_description
1 polymer ?
#
loop_
_entity_poly.entity_id
_entity_poly.type
_entity_poly.pdbx_seq_one_letter_code
_entity_poly.pdbx_strand_id
1 'polypeptide(L)'
;MRIVRLALPAFLSAIPATVVPAHAGALIPHRAVYDLTLDEASDRSGITGITGRMVYEFNGSACEGYTVTFRFVTQIDTADLSRVTDQQTTTYEDGDGESFRFVTRSFVDEALDTELRGTARLTPASKPDATVVSIEKPETQEIRLAATQFPTQHLLELLKKAESGETFYETTLFDGSDKADQVMTTTVIIGREAKASANDPEQKALAPMAEEPFWPVDVAYFDMKEEQGEELPTYRISFKLYENGVTRDLVMDYGDFSMTGRLVDLALFDEPQSCTE
;
A
#
# COMPACT_ATOMS: atom_id res chain seq x y z
N MET A 1 68.91 41.77 -26.88
CA MET A 1 67.86 40.83 -27.20
C MET A 1 66.96 40.65 -25.97
N ARG A 2 65.74 41.24 -25.97
CA ARG A 2 64.75 41.17 -24.91
C ARG A 2 63.70 40.11 -25.33
N ILE A 3 63.55 39.04 -24.56
CA ILE A 3 62.56 38.00 -24.79
C ILE A 3 61.29 38.41 -24.04
N VAL A 4 60.25 38.72 -24.79
CA VAL A 4 58.92 39.00 -24.28
C VAL A 4 58.20 37.61 -24.06
N ARG A 5 57.86 37.28 -22.82
CA ARG A 5 57.03 36.12 -22.51
C ARG A 5 55.57 36.56 -22.57
N LEU A 6 54.80 36.01 -23.52
CA LEU A 6 53.34 36.09 -23.56
C LEU A 6 52.76 35.09 -22.54
N ALA A 7 52.03 35.60 -21.59
CA ALA A 7 51.20 34.78 -20.71
C ALA A 7 49.80 34.68 -21.32
N LEU A 8 49.34 33.43 -21.59
CA LEU A 8 47.97 33.11 -22.01
C LEU A 8 47.09 32.97 -20.75
N PRO A 9 45.96 33.66 -20.62
CA PRO A 9 45.02 33.41 -19.54
C PRO A 9 44.15 32.17 -19.87
N ALA A 10 44.19 31.14 -19.04
CA ALA A 10 43.28 30.01 -19.09
C ALA A 10 41.90 30.44 -18.54
N PHE A 11 40.92 30.56 -19.41
CA PHE A 11 39.52 30.72 -19.01
C PHE A 11 38.98 29.37 -18.51
N LEU A 12 38.80 29.23 -17.18
CA LEU A 12 38.08 28.14 -16.57
C LEU A 12 36.56 28.43 -16.71
N SER A 13 35.91 27.81 -17.67
CA SER A 13 34.44 27.86 -17.80
C SER A 13 33.81 26.98 -16.71
N ALA A 14 33.27 27.59 -15.66
CA ALA A 14 32.44 26.92 -14.69
C ALA A 14 31.06 26.61 -15.34
N ILE A 15 30.78 25.34 -15.61
CA ILE A 15 29.47 24.87 -16.04
C ILE A 15 28.59 24.86 -14.76
N PRO A 16 27.50 25.62 -14.70
CA PRO A 16 26.56 25.48 -13.57
C PRO A 16 25.91 24.10 -13.65
N ALA A 17 26.14 23.27 -12.65
CA ALA A 17 25.35 22.04 -12.44
C ALA A 17 23.92 22.48 -12.07
N THR A 18 23.00 22.35 -13.00
CA THR A 18 21.57 22.45 -12.71
C THR A 18 21.22 21.26 -11.86
N VAL A 19 21.03 21.47 -10.55
CA VAL A 19 20.38 20.49 -9.67
C VAL A 19 18.92 20.43 -10.13
N VAL A 20 18.57 19.39 -10.87
CA VAL A 20 17.17 19.06 -11.12
C VAL A 20 16.63 18.59 -9.76
N PRO A 21 15.62 19.23 -9.18
CA PRO A 21 15.00 18.68 -7.99
C PRO A 21 14.47 17.29 -8.37
N ALA A 22 14.91 16.25 -7.67
CA ALA A 22 14.26 14.96 -7.72
C ALA A 22 12.84 15.20 -7.16
N HIS A 23 11.83 15.19 -8.02
CA HIS A 23 10.46 15.09 -7.59
C HIS A 23 10.32 13.67 -7.03
N ALA A 24 10.24 13.54 -5.70
CA ALA A 24 9.69 12.35 -5.12
C ALA A 24 8.30 12.15 -5.78
N GLY A 25 8.10 11.02 -6.46
CA GLY A 25 6.90 10.79 -7.24
C GLY A 25 5.65 11.04 -6.38
N ALA A 26 4.81 11.97 -6.80
CA ALA A 26 3.55 12.19 -6.11
C ALA A 26 2.64 10.98 -6.37
N LEU A 27 2.00 10.46 -5.31
CA LEU A 27 0.98 9.44 -5.48
C LEU A 27 -0.11 9.97 -6.41
N ILE A 28 -0.44 9.22 -7.45
CA ILE A 28 -1.45 9.62 -8.42
C ILE A 28 -2.84 9.12 -8.02
N PRO A 29 -3.87 9.96 -8.01
CA PRO A 29 -5.23 9.49 -7.85
C PRO A 29 -5.61 8.51 -8.98
N HIS A 30 -6.16 7.35 -8.59
CA HIS A 30 -6.47 6.31 -9.57
C HIS A 30 -7.55 5.35 -9.06
N ARG A 31 -8.15 4.64 -10.00
CA ARG A 31 -8.99 3.47 -9.72
C ARG A 31 -8.41 2.25 -10.43
N ALA A 32 -8.15 1.21 -9.67
CA ALA A 32 -7.68 -0.07 -10.16
C ALA A 32 -8.72 -1.16 -9.87
N VAL A 33 -9.00 -2.01 -10.87
CA VAL A 33 -9.92 -3.14 -10.76
C VAL A 33 -9.15 -4.42 -11.01
N TYR A 34 -9.30 -5.38 -10.09
CA TYR A 34 -8.64 -6.68 -10.17
C TYR A 34 -9.66 -7.80 -10.19
N ASP A 35 -9.48 -8.76 -11.09
CA ASP A 35 -10.16 -10.04 -11.00
C ASP A 35 -9.36 -10.97 -10.08
N LEU A 36 -10.07 -11.62 -9.17
CA LEU A 36 -9.51 -12.47 -8.11
C LEU A 36 -9.76 -13.94 -8.43
N THR A 37 -8.75 -14.77 -8.25
CA THR A 37 -8.86 -16.21 -8.40
C THR A 37 -8.05 -16.95 -7.34
N LEU A 38 -8.52 -18.14 -6.92
CA LEU A 38 -7.73 -19.04 -6.09
C LEU A 38 -6.41 -19.36 -6.80
N ASP A 39 -5.31 -19.25 -6.08
CA ASP A 39 -3.98 -19.68 -6.51
C ASP A 39 -3.67 -21.07 -5.93
N GLU A 40 -3.55 -21.16 -4.61
CA GLU A 40 -3.32 -22.41 -3.89
C GLU A 40 -4.26 -22.53 -2.69
N ALA A 41 -4.57 -23.76 -2.29
CA ALA A 41 -5.32 -24.04 -1.08
C ALA A 41 -4.80 -25.33 -0.44
N SER A 42 -4.59 -25.31 0.87
CA SER A 42 -4.24 -26.50 1.64
C SER A 42 -5.47 -27.42 1.79
N ASP A 43 -5.26 -28.72 1.91
CA ASP A 43 -6.35 -29.69 2.15
C ASP A 43 -7.14 -29.33 3.42
N ARG A 44 -6.54 -28.66 4.39
CA ARG A 44 -7.17 -28.26 5.64
C ARG A 44 -8.17 -27.12 5.49
N SER A 45 -7.97 -26.25 4.51
CA SER A 45 -8.90 -25.13 4.25
C SER A 45 -10.27 -25.58 3.78
N GLY A 46 -10.35 -26.73 3.10
CA GLY A 46 -11.55 -27.23 2.46
C GLY A 46 -12.03 -26.39 1.27
N ILE A 47 -11.25 -25.38 0.87
CA ILE A 47 -11.55 -24.49 -0.24
C ILE A 47 -11.25 -25.19 -1.55
N THR A 48 -12.23 -25.19 -2.45
CA THR A 48 -12.13 -25.79 -3.79
C THR A 48 -12.09 -24.76 -4.91
N GLY A 49 -12.49 -23.52 -4.62
CA GLY A 49 -12.46 -22.41 -5.57
C GLY A 49 -12.64 -21.06 -4.89
N ILE A 50 -12.00 -20.04 -5.43
CA ILE A 50 -12.28 -18.64 -5.12
C ILE A 50 -12.32 -17.88 -6.43
N THR A 51 -13.36 -17.07 -6.60
CA THR A 51 -13.48 -16.09 -7.67
C THR A 51 -13.99 -14.79 -7.10
N GLY A 52 -13.59 -13.67 -7.67
CA GLY A 52 -14.02 -12.39 -7.13
C GLY A 52 -13.53 -11.20 -7.90
N ARG A 53 -13.78 -10.04 -7.32
CA ARG A 53 -13.32 -8.75 -7.85
C ARG A 53 -12.98 -7.80 -6.72
N MET A 54 -11.86 -7.12 -6.88
CA MET A 54 -11.43 -6.04 -6.03
C MET A 54 -11.45 -4.73 -6.81
N VAL A 55 -12.00 -3.69 -6.20
CA VAL A 55 -11.93 -2.31 -6.69
C VAL A 55 -11.20 -1.49 -5.64
N TYR A 56 -10.12 -0.86 -6.04
CA TYR A 56 -9.35 0.05 -5.21
C TYR A 56 -9.35 1.43 -5.84
N GLU A 57 -9.78 2.45 -5.11
CA GLU A 57 -9.77 3.84 -5.55
C GLU A 57 -9.01 4.68 -4.54
N PHE A 58 -8.00 5.38 -5.03
CA PHE A 58 -7.14 6.27 -4.26
C PHE A 58 -7.32 7.70 -4.75
N ASN A 59 -7.57 8.62 -3.83
CA ASN A 59 -7.75 10.04 -4.12
C ASN A 59 -7.05 10.89 -3.07
N GLY A 60 -6.73 12.12 -3.44
CA GLY A 60 -6.18 13.11 -2.53
C GLY A 60 -4.72 13.45 -2.78
N SER A 61 -4.15 14.19 -1.85
CA SER A 61 -2.79 14.72 -1.93
C SER A 61 -2.24 14.97 -0.53
N ALA A 62 -0.95 15.30 -0.43
CA ALA A 62 -0.34 15.73 0.83
C ALA A 62 -1.03 16.94 1.47
N CYS A 63 -1.70 17.80 0.67
CA CYS A 63 -2.39 18.99 1.18
C CYS A 63 -3.78 18.69 1.74
N GLU A 64 -4.51 17.80 1.05
CA GLU A 64 -5.92 17.52 1.35
C GLU A 64 -6.10 16.28 2.21
N GLY A 65 -5.02 15.52 2.38
CA GLY A 65 -5.05 14.16 2.89
C GLY A 65 -5.47 13.16 1.82
N TYR A 66 -5.46 11.89 2.16
CA TYR A 66 -5.65 10.77 1.25
C TYR A 66 -6.89 9.98 1.61
N THR A 67 -7.70 9.67 0.62
CA THR A 67 -8.89 8.82 0.77
C THR A 67 -8.72 7.56 -0.04
N VAL A 68 -8.93 6.41 0.59
CA VAL A 68 -9.01 5.12 -0.08
C VAL A 68 -10.42 4.57 0.05
N THR A 69 -11.01 4.18 -1.08
CA THR A 69 -12.23 3.38 -1.13
C THR A 69 -11.88 2.02 -1.71
N PHE A 70 -12.17 0.98 -0.94
CA PHE A 70 -11.83 -0.39 -1.27
C PHE A 70 -13.07 -1.27 -1.18
N ARG A 71 -13.34 -2.05 -2.22
CA ARG A 71 -14.39 -3.07 -2.21
C ARG A 71 -13.81 -4.39 -2.68
N PHE A 72 -14.01 -5.42 -1.90
CA PHE A 72 -13.49 -6.75 -2.12
C PHE A 72 -14.64 -7.76 -2.05
N VAL A 73 -15.04 -8.27 -3.20
CA VAL A 73 -16.13 -9.25 -3.31
C VAL A 73 -15.55 -10.57 -3.75
N THR A 74 -15.79 -11.64 -2.97
CA THR A 74 -15.35 -12.99 -3.31
C THR A 74 -16.48 -13.98 -3.13
N GLN A 75 -16.55 -14.92 -4.05
CA GLN A 75 -17.26 -16.18 -3.86
C GLN A 75 -16.24 -17.25 -3.49
N ILE A 76 -16.46 -17.88 -2.36
CA ILE A 76 -15.61 -18.96 -1.84
C ILE A 76 -16.43 -20.26 -1.90
N ASP A 77 -15.89 -21.22 -2.64
CA ASP A 77 -16.50 -22.54 -2.84
C ASP A 77 -15.76 -23.59 -2.00
N THR A 78 -16.51 -24.42 -1.32
CA THR A 78 -16.06 -25.62 -0.64
C THR A 78 -16.81 -26.83 -1.18
N ALA A 79 -16.50 -28.03 -0.70
CA ALA A 79 -17.21 -29.24 -1.15
C ALA A 79 -18.74 -29.19 -0.88
N ASP A 80 -19.17 -28.50 0.18
CA ASP A 80 -20.54 -28.55 0.67
C ASP A 80 -21.34 -27.26 0.43
N LEU A 81 -20.66 -26.12 0.27
CA LEU A 81 -21.33 -24.81 0.16
C LEU A 81 -20.50 -23.81 -0.63
N SER A 82 -21.20 -22.81 -1.15
CA SER A 82 -20.62 -21.59 -1.74
C SER A 82 -21.09 -20.39 -0.93
N ARG A 83 -20.19 -19.46 -0.62
CA ARG A 83 -20.50 -18.21 0.08
C ARG A 83 -19.97 -17.01 -0.65
N VAL A 84 -20.74 -15.94 -0.62
CA VAL A 84 -20.31 -14.63 -1.12
C VAL A 84 -19.96 -13.74 0.06
N THR A 85 -18.74 -13.18 0.04
CA THR A 85 -18.33 -12.13 0.98
C THR A 85 -18.17 -10.80 0.22
N ASP A 86 -18.61 -9.71 0.82
CA ASP A 86 -18.45 -8.35 0.28
C ASP A 86 -17.92 -7.45 1.39
N GLN A 87 -16.64 -7.10 1.30
CA GLN A 87 -16.01 -6.16 2.22
C GLN A 87 -15.92 -4.79 1.57
N GLN A 88 -16.40 -3.78 2.27
CA GLN A 88 -16.39 -2.38 1.85
C GLN A 88 -15.67 -1.55 2.89
N THR A 89 -14.54 -0.96 2.50
CA THR A 89 -13.72 -0.13 3.38
C THR A 89 -13.56 1.26 2.79
N THR A 90 -13.67 2.27 3.63
CA THR A 90 -13.30 3.64 3.29
C THR A 90 -12.41 4.17 4.40
N THR A 91 -11.25 4.70 4.02
CA THR A 91 -10.30 5.31 4.93
C THR A 91 -9.98 6.74 4.52
N TYR A 92 -9.57 7.54 5.48
CA TYR A 92 -8.98 8.85 5.27
C TYR A 92 -7.77 9.00 6.17
N GLU A 93 -6.66 9.42 5.60
CA GLU A 93 -5.41 9.73 6.30
C GLU A 93 -5.03 11.18 6.00
N ASP A 94 -4.72 11.98 7.02
CA ASP A 94 -4.27 13.35 6.74
C ASP A 94 -2.88 13.37 6.09
N GLY A 95 -2.56 14.49 5.44
CA GLY A 95 -1.31 14.61 4.68
C GLY A 95 -0.04 14.46 5.52
N ASP A 96 -0.11 14.79 6.80
CA ASP A 96 1.00 14.70 7.74
C ASP A 96 1.12 13.30 8.38
N GLY A 97 0.15 12.40 8.14
CA GLY A 97 0.11 11.04 8.70
C GLY A 97 -0.14 11.01 10.21
N GLU A 98 -0.75 12.06 10.79
CA GLU A 98 -1.02 12.15 12.22
C GLU A 98 -2.39 11.59 12.61
N SER A 99 -3.33 11.51 11.66
CA SER A 99 -4.66 10.96 11.89
C SER A 99 -5.16 10.06 10.76
N PHE A 100 -5.85 9.00 11.16
CA PHE A 100 -6.41 7.99 10.27
C PHE A 100 -7.85 7.67 10.69
N ARG A 101 -8.79 7.78 9.78
CA ARG A 101 -10.19 7.40 9.96
C ARG A 101 -10.52 6.21 9.10
N PHE A 102 -11.28 5.26 9.65
CA PHE A 102 -11.63 4.03 8.94
C PHE A 102 -13.08 3.63 9.20
N VAL A 103 -13.69 3.09 8.15
CA VAL A 103 -15.00 2.43 8.20
C VAL A 103 -14.89 1.18 7.34
N THR A 104 -15.13 0.02 7.94
CA THR A 104 -15.19 -1.26 7.24
C THR A 104 -16.54 -1.91 7.51
N ARG A 105 -17.21 -2.38 6.47
CA ARG A 105 -18.42 -3.20 6.53
C ARG A 105 -18.17 -4.49 5.79
N SER A 106 -18.48 -5.60 6.44
CA SER A 106 -18.41 -6.92 5.83
C SER A 106 -19.80 -7.54 5.77
N PHE A 107 -20.12 -8.09 4.62
CA PHE A 107 -21.37 -8.79 4.37
C PHE A 107 -21.06 -10.23 3.99
N VAL A 108 -21.88 -11.15 4.48
CA VAL A 108 -21.86 -12.57 4.11
C VAL A 108 -23.24 -12.91 3.56
N ASP A 109 -23.29 -13.39 2.32
CA ASP A 109 -24.55 -13.72 1.63
C ASP A 109 -25.57 -12.55 1.71
N GLU A 110 -25.11 -11.32 1.42
CA GLU A 110 -25.85 -10.05 1.45
C GLU A 110 -26.28 -9.55 2.85
N ALA A 111 -26.07 -10.34 3.91
CA ALA A 111 -26.36 -9.92 5.27
C ALA A 111 -25.15 -9.21 5.89
N LEU A 112 -25.37 -8.06 6.55
CA LEU A 112 -24.31 -7.38 7.31
C LEU A 112 -23.83 -8.31 8.44
N ASP A 113 -22.56 -8.68 8.38
CA ASP A 113 -21.87 -9.51 9.37
C ASP A 113 -21.16 -8.64 10.41
N THR A 114 -20.32 -7.71 9.95
CA THR A 114 -19.56 -6.81 10.82
C THR A 114 -19.57 -5.37 10.32
N GLU A 115 -19.54 -4.42 11.24
CA GLU A 115 -19.23 -3.02 10.98
C GLU A 115 -18.18 -2.54 11.99
N LEU A 116 -17.05 -2.07 11.49
CA LEU A 116 -15.99 -1.46 12.28
C LEU A 116 -15.83 -0.01 11.84
N ARG A 117 -15.85 0.91 12.82
CA ARG A 117 -15.62 2.34 12.58
C ARG A 117 -14.79 2.93 13.69
N GLY A 118 -13.81 3.74 13.32
CA GLY A 118 -12.99 4.42 14.30
C GLY A 118 -12.08 5.47 13.72
N THR A 119 -11.30 6.07 14.62
CA THR A 119 -10.26 7.05 14.32
C THR A 119 -9.02 6.72 15.12
N ALA A 120 -7.86 6.67 14.49
CA ALA A 120 -6.56 6.59 15.14
C ALA A 120 -5.84 7.94 15.04
N ARG A 121 -5.10 8.32 16.08
CA ARG A 121 -4.30 9.56 16.10
C ARG A 121 -2.98 9.34 16.81
N LEU A 122 -1.91 9.86 16.25
CA LEU A 122 -0.64 9.94 16.93
C LEU A 122 -0.72 10.94 18.07
N THR A 123 -0.06 10.64 19.19
CA THR A 123 0.04 11.62 20.30
C THR A 123 0.98 12.75 19.89
N PRO A 124 0.70 14.00 20.33
CA PRO A 124 1.60 15.13 20.09
C PRO A 124 3.01 14.84 20.63
N ALA A 125 4.04 15.38 19.97
CA ALA A 125 5.45 15.22 20.35
C ALA A 125 5.81 15.60 21.81
N SER A 126 4.93 16.35 22.51
CA SER A 126 5.06 16.69 23.92
C SER A 126 4.65 15.58 24.90
N LYS A 127 4.11 14.47 24.39
CA LYS A 127 3.67 13.29 25.17
C LYS A 127 4.47 12.05 24.75
N PRO A 128 4.45 10.96 25.55
CA PRO A 128 5.02 9.69 25.10
C PRO A 128 4.39 9.25 23.79
N ASP A 129 5.23 8.84 22.84
CA ASP A 129 4.79 8.40 21.54
C ASP A 129 3.81 7.24 21.64
N ALA A 130 2.64 7.41 21.05
CA ALA A 130 1.59 6.40 21.02
C ALA A 130 0.57 6.72 19.93
N THR A 131 -0.17 5.70 19.52
CA THR A 131 -1.37 5.79 18.70
C THR A 131 -2.59 5.62 19.62
N VAL A 132 -3.49 6.59 19.62
CA VAL A 132 -4.77 6.50 20.35
C VAL A 132 -5.85 6.17 19.34
N VAL A 133 -6.48 5.00 19.51
CA VAL A 133 -7.57 4.52 18.66
C VAL A 133 -8.89 4.68 19.39
N SER A 134 -9.81 5.43 18.80
CA SER A 134 -11.18 5.62 19.28
C SER A 134 -12.11 4.82 18.35
N ILE A 135 -12.64 3.70 18.82
CA ILE A 135 -13.60 2.86 18.11
C ILE A 135 -15.01 3.36 18.44
N GLU A 136 -15.86 3.52 17.41
CA GLU A 136 -17.26 3.91 17.52
C GLU A 136 -18.21 2.71 17.32
N LYS A 137 -17.80 1.76 16.48
CA LYS A 137 -18.52 0.52 16.17
C LYS A 137 -17.54 -0.65 16.16
N PRO A 138 -17.95 -1.86 16.63
CA PRO A 138 -19.32 -2.22 17.09
C PRO A 138 -19.69 -1.59 18.43
N GLU A 139 -18.74 -1.36 19.32
CA GLU A 139 -18.91 -0.77 20.65
C GLU A 139 -17.89 0.38 20.82
N THR A 140 -18.30 1.42 21.57
CA THR A 140 -17.41 2.55 21.83
C THR A 140 -16.29 2.13 22.77
N GLN A 141 -15.04 2.28 22.31
CA GLN A 141 -13.84 1.93 23.05
C GLN A 141 -12.69 2.88 22.69
N GLU A 142 -11.82 3.15 23.66
CA GLU A 142 -10.55 3.83 23.43
C GLU A 142 -9.40 2.89 23.75
N ILE A 143 -8.44 2.76 22.84
CA ILE A 143 -7.29 1.88 22.97
C ILE A 143 -6.03 2.72 22.77
N ARG A 144 -5.00 2.43 23.54
CA ARG A 144 -3.68 3.05 23.37
C ARG A 144 -2.69 2.00 22.90
N LEU A 145 -2.13 2.23 21.72
CA LEU A 145 -1.17 1.35 21.06
C LEU A 145 0.21 2.04 21.01
N ALA A 146 1.24 1.29 20.68
CA ALA A 146 2.54 1.85 20.32
C ALA A 146 2.40 2.84 19.16
N ALA A 147 3.29 3.82 19.09
CA ALA A 147 3.35 4.71 17.94
C ALA A 147 3.67 3.91 16.67
N THR A 148 2.94 4.20 15.61
CA THR A 148 3.04 3.49 14.35
C THR A 148 2.61 4.40 13.20
N GLN A 149 2.92 4.04 11.99
CA GLN A 149 2.44 4.74 10.79
C GLN A 149 1.11 4.17 10.29
N PHE A 150 0.43 4.94 9.44
CA PHE A 150 -0.79 4.58 8.76
C PHE A 150 -0.52 4.15 7.30
N PRO A 151 -1.49 3.59 6.58
CA PRO A 151 -1.27 2.93 5.30
C PRO A 151 -0.63 3.81 4.22
N THR A 152 -1.01 5.07 4.09
CA THR A 152 -0.41 5.95 3.08
C THR A 152 1.02 6.33 3.44
N GLN A 153 1.32 6.58 4.72
CA GLN A 153 2.69 6.83 5.16
C GLN A 153 3.57 5.59 4.98
N HIS A 154 3.03 4.39 5.22
CA HIS A 154 3.72 3.13 4.95
C HIS A 154 4.06 2.99 3.45
N LEU A 155 3.12 3.30 2.55
CA LEU A 155 3.37 3.29 1.11
C LEU A 155 4.42 4.33 0.68
N LEU A 156 4.36 5.53 1.22
CA LEU A 156 5.36 6.59 0.95
C LEU A 156 6.76 6.21 1.46
N GLU A 157 6.85 5.58 2.63
CA GLU A 157 8.12 5.05 3.13
C GLU A 157 8.66 3.95 2.20
N LEU A 158 7.81 3.02 1.77
CA LEU A 158 8.19 1.95 0.85
C LEU A 158 8.75 2.51 -0.46
N LEU A 159 8.07 3.47 -1.09
CA LEU A 159 8.53 4.12 -2.31
C LEU A 159 9.89 4.80 -2.11
N LYS A 160 10.04 5.58 -1.03
CA LYS A 160 11.31 6.22 -0.68
C LYS A 160 12.46 5.21 -0.50
N LYS A 161 12.17 4.05 0.12
CA LYS A 161 13.13 2.95 0.30
C LYS A 161 13.50 2.31 -1.04
N ALA A 162 12.51 2.06 -1.91
CA ALA A 162 12.71 1.52 -3.25
C ALA A 162 13.60 2.42 -4.10
N GLU A 163 13.32 3.72 -4.14
CA GLU A 163 14.11 4.73 -4.85
C GLU A 163 15.56 4.84 -4.33
N SER A 164 15.75 4.66 -3.02
CA SER A 164 17.09 4.65 -2.42
C SER A 164 17.87 3.36 -2.65
N GLY A 165 17.24 2.34 -3.26
CA GLY A 165 17.84 1.03 -3.53
C GLY A 165 17.89 0.12 -2.29
N GLU A 166 17.12 0.40 -1.26
CA GLU A 166 16.98 -0.46 -0.10
C GLU A 166 16.18 -1.71 -0.49
N THR A 167 16.63 -2.90 -0.05
CA THR A 167 16.03 -4.18 -0.48
C THR A 167 15.27 -4.88 0.63
N PHE A 168 15.42 -4.45 1.87
CA PHE A 168 14.76 -5.02 3.03
C PHE A 168 14.68 -3.99 4.16
N TYR A 169 13.51 -3.92 4.80
CA TYR A 169 13.35 -3.19 6.05
C TYR A 169 12.18 -3.77 6.85
N GLU A 170 12.11 -3.41 8.13
CA GLU A 170 11.03 -3.72 9.04
C GLU A 170 10.44 -2.42 9.56
N THR A 171 9.12 -2.39 9.69
CA THR A 171 8.41 -1.25 10.25
C THR A 171 7.10 -1.71 10.91
N THR A 172 6.32 -0.77 11.41
CA THR A 172 5.02 -1.08 12.01
C THR A 172 3.90 -0.34 11.30
N LEU A 173 2.71 -0.93 11.31
CA LEU A 173 1.53 -0.43 10.62
C LEU A 173 0.28 -0.59 11.49
N PHE A 174 -0.58 0.42 11.48
CA PHE A 174 -1.96 0.34 11.92
C PHE A 174 -2.87 0.68 10.73
N ASP A 175 -3.64 -0.27 10.27
CA ASP A 175 -4.52 -0.14 9.10
C ASP A 175 -6.02 -0.18 9.43
N GLY A 176 -6.36 -0.30 10.71
CA GLY A 176 -7.74 -0.39 11.17
C GLY A 176 -8.43 -1.71 10.83
N SER A 177 -7.68 -2.76 10.51
CA SER A 177 -8.22 -4.09 10.24
C SER A 177 -8.63 -4.85 11.51
N ASP A 178 -9.24 -6.01 11.33
CA ASP A 178 -9.73 -6.89 12.40
C ASP A 178 -10.60 -6.17 13.43
N LYS A 179 -10.09 -5.99 14.64
CA LYS A 179 -10.75 -5.29 15.75
C LYS A 179 -10.20 -3.88 15.97
N ALA A 180 -9.24 -3.44 15.14
CA ALA A 180 -8.49 -2.20 15.29
C ALA A 180 -7.85 -2.05 16.70
N ASP A 181 -7.40 -3.15 17.29
CA ASP A 181 -6.88 -3.21 18.66
C ASP A 181 -5.39 -3.54 18.76
N GLN A 182 -4.68 -3.54 17.61
CA GLN A 182 -3.27 -3.90 17.54
C GLN A 182 -2.51 -3.16 16.46
N VAL A 183 -1.20 -3.10 16.64
CA VAL A 183 -0.22 -2.69 15.64
C VAL A 183 0.40 -3.96 15.04
N MET A 184 0.47 -4.01 13.71
CA MET A 184 1.14 -5.09 13.00
C MET A 184 2.61 -4.73 12.78
N THR A 185 3.52 -5.70 12.95
CA THR A 185 4.88 -5.57 12.42
C THR A 185 4.87 -6.01 10.97
N THR A 186 5.52 -5.25 10.10
CA THR A 186 5.65 -5.59 8.69
C THR A 186 7.12 -5.74 8.31
N THR A 187 7.45 -6.81 7.59
CA THR A 187 8.73 -6.93 6.89
C THR A 187 8.51 -6.73 5.41
N VAL A 188 9.35 -5.91 4.80
CA VAL A 188 9.24 -5.53 3.40
C VAL A 188 10.48 -5.96 2.64
N ILE A 189 10.31 -6.69 1.55
CA ILE A 189 11.36 -7.05 0.61
C ILE A 189 11.09 -6.30 -0.70
N ILE A 190 12.10 -5.59 -1.20
CA ILE A 190 12.01 -4.81 -2.44
C ILE A 190 12.97 -5.41 -3.45
N GLY A 191 12.44 -5.86 -4.58
CA GLY A 191 13.22 -6.35 -5.71
C GLY A 191 13.85 -5.22 -6.52
N ARG A 192 14.66 -5.59 -7.51
CA ARG A 192 15.24 -4.62 -8.43
C ARG A 192 14.17 -4.05 -9.35
N GLU A 193 14.32 -2.77 -9.69
CA GLU A 193 13.51 -2.13 -10.72
C GLU A 193 13.48 -2.93 -12.02
N ALA A 194 12.30 -3.08 -12.61
CA ALA A 194 12.05 -3.85 -13.82
C ALA A 194 10.96 -3.17 -14.66
N LYS A 195 10.82 -3.60 -15.91
CA LYS A 195 9.74 -3.16 -16.81
C LYS A 195 8.83 -4.32 -17.18
N ALA A 196 7.58 -4.00 -17.52
CA ALA A 196 6.63 -4.99 -18.01
C ALA A 196 7.17 -5.66 -19.31
N SER A 197 6.95 -6.96 -19.43
CA SER A 197 7.30 -7.67 -20.66
C SER A 197 6.27 -7.42 -21.75
N ALA A 198 6.66 -7.60 -23.03
CA ALA A 198 5.76 -7.45 -24.15
C ALA A 198 4.57 -8.45 -24.14
N ASN A 199 4.69 -9.54 -23.36
CA ASN A 199 3.65 -10.56 -23.20
C ASN A 199 3.02 -10.52 -21.79
N ASP A 200 3.09 -9.38 -21.09
CA ASP A 200 2.50 -9.23 -19.78
C ASP A 200 0.97 -9.43 -19.86
N PRO A 201 0.36 -10.32 -19.05
CA PRO A 201 -1.07 -10.61 -19.12
C PRO A 201 -1.95 -9.40 -18.76
N GLU A 202 -1.39 -8.40 -18.07
CA GLU A 202 -2.08 -7.16 -17.65
C GLU A 202 -1.83 -6.00 -18.63
N GLN A 203 -1.10 -6.22 -19.73
CA GLN A 203 -0.67 -5.19 -20.68
C GLN A 203 -1.81 -4.27 -21.14
N LYS A 204 -3.01 -4.81 -21.33
CA LYS A 204 -4.17 -4.02 -21.76
C LYS A 204 -4.61 -3.01 -20.72
N ALA A 205 -4.65 -3.42 -19.47
CA ALA A 205 -5.01 -2.54 -18.34
C ALA A 205 -3.90 -1.52 -18.05
N LEU A 206 -2.64 -1.90 -18.30
CA LEU A 206 -1.46 -1.05 -18.11
C LEU A 206 -1.24 -0.02 -19.22
N ALA A 207 -2.07 0.04 -20.25
CA ALA A 207 -1.85 0.96 -21.37
C ALA A 207 -1.51 2.41 -20.95
N PRO A 208 -2.10 2.99 -19.89
CA PRO A 208 -1.71 4.33 -19.41
C PRO A 208 -0.29 4.44 -18.84
N MET A 209 0.35 3.30 -18.50
CA MET A 209 1.64 3.23 -17.79
C MET A 209 2.57 2.17 -18.42
N ALA A 210 2.41 1.82 -19.69
CA ALA A 210 3.06 0.69 -20.31
C ALA A 210 4.60 0.74 -20.28
N GLU A 211 5.19 1.92 -20.26
CA GLU A 211 6.65 2.14 -20.28
C GLU A 211 7.22 2.40 -18.88
N GLU A 212 6.36 2.58 -17.87
CA GLU A 212 6.81 2.90 -16.52
C GLU A 212 7.48 1.68 -15.86
N PRO A 213 8.59 1.91 -15.14
CA PRO A 213 9.21 0.85 -14.36
C PRO A 213 8.43 0.57 -13.08
N PHE A 214 8.67 -0.61 -12.50
CA PHE A 214 8.09 -1.03 -11.23
C PHE A 214 9.13 -1.74 -10.36
N TRP A 215 8.89 -1.80 -9.06
CA TRP A 215 9.61 -2.67 -8.14
C TRP A 215 8.72 -3.87 -7.77
N PRO A 216 9.23 -5.13 -7.88
CA PRO A 216 8.61 -6.25 -7.20
C PRO A 216 8.72 -6.05 -5.69
N VAL A 217 7.62 -6.17 -4.98
CA VAL A 217 7.55 -5.96 -3.53
C VAL A 217 6.86 -7.15 -2.88
N ASP A 218 7.33 -7.51 -1.71
CA ASP A 218 6.73 -8.51 -0.84
C ASP A 218 6.64 -7.94 0.58
N VAL A 219 5.43 -7.96 1.15
CA VAL A 219 5.15 -7.47 2.50
C VAL A 219 4.54 -8.61 3.30
N ALA A 220 5.20 -8.98 4.40
CA ALA A 220 4.66 -9.94 5.36
C ALA A 220 4.22 -9.21 6.64
N TYR A 221 3.07 -9.59 7.17
CA TYR A 221 2.42 -9.00 8.35
C TYR A 221 2.46 -9.99 9.51
N PHE A 222 2.89 -9.52 10.68
CA PHE A 222 3.04 -10.34 11.88
C PHE A 222 2.20 -9.74 13.01
N ASP A 223 1.47 -10.62 13.71
CA ASP A 223 0.78 -10.29 14.95
C ASP A 223 1.73 -10.54 16.14
N MET A 224 2.19 -9.47 16.78
CA MET A 224 3.13 -9.55 17.91
C MET A 224 2.51 -10.07 19.21
N LYS A 225 1.21 -10.40 19.25
CA LYS A 225 0.55 -10.95 20.45
C LYS A 225 0.83 -12.44 20.66
N GLU A 226 1.33 -13.14 19.68
CA GLU A 226 1.64 -14.57 19.80
C GLU A 226 3.05 -14.79 20.39
N GLU A 227 3.13 -14.93 21.70
CA GLU A 227 4.40 -15.07 22.47
C GLU A 227 5.12 -16.42 22.32
N GLN A 228 4.67 -17.38 21.51
CA GLN A 228 5.23 -18.73 21.51
C GLN A 228 5.43 -19.33 20.10
N GLY A 229 6.69 -19.36 19.66
CA GLY A 229 7.11 -20.17 18.54
C GLY A 229 7.82 -19.40 17.43
N GLU A 230 8.07 -20.06 16.31
CA GLU A 230 8.47 -19.39 15.07
C GLU A 230 7.29 -18.52 14.61
N GLU A 231 7.51 -17.21 14.53
CA GLU A 231 6.50 -16.27 14.06
C GLU A 231 6.30 -16.46 12.56
N LEU A 232 5.19 -17.09 12.21
CA LEU A 232 4.73 -17.12 10.83
C LEU A 232 3.91 -15.84 10.55
N PRO A 233 4.02 -15.25 9.36
CA PRO A 233 3.18 -14.13 9.01
C PRO A 233 1.70 -14.56 9.01
N THR A 234 0.84 -13.71 9.56
CA THR A 234 -0.62 -13.90 9.52
C THR A 234 -1.17 -13.62 8.12
N TYR A 235 -0.48 -12.77 7.37
CA TYR A 235 -0.82 -12.39 6.00
C TYR A 235 0.45 -11.97 5.25
N ARG A 236 0.50 -12.27 3.96
CA ARG A 236 1.56 -11.83 3.07
C ARG A 236 0.98 -11.37 1.75
N ILE A 237 1.50 -10.30 1.21
CA ILE A 237 1.12 -9.81 -0.11
C ILE A 237 2.36 -9.50 -0.95
N SER A 238 2.38 -10.04 -2.17
CA SER A 238 3.37 -9.70 -3.19
C SER A 238 2.70 -8.91 -4.30
N PHE A 239 3.38 -7.92 -4.84
CA PHE A 239 2.87 -7.07 -5.92
C PHE A 239 3.99 -6.37 -6.68
N LYS A 240 3.64 -5.77 -7.80
CA LYS A 240 4.48 -4.86 -8.56
C LYS A 240 4.04 -3.43 -8.25
N LEU A 241 4.96 -2.63 -7.71
CA LEU A 241 4.70 -1.25 -7.28
C LEU A 241 5.32 -0.27 -8.27
N TYR A 242 4.53 0.67 -8.75
CA TYR A 242 4.98 1.81 -9.56
C TYR A 242 5.26 3.03 -8.68
N GLU A 243 6.14 3.93 -9.15
CA GLU A 243 6.54 5.16 -8.46
C GLU A 243 5.33 6.03 -8.04
N ASN A 244 4.27 6.02 -8.85
CA ASN A 244 3.04 6.76 -8.59
C ASN A 244 2.05 6.07 -7.62
N GLY A 245 2.44 4.97 -6.99
CA GLY A 245 1.63 4.24 -6.00
C GLY A 245 0.68 3.19 -6.58
N VAL A 246 0.55 3.08 -7.90
CA VAL A 246 -0.25 2.01 -8.52
C VAL A 246 0.40 0.66 -8.27
N THR A 247 -0.42 -0.33 -7.92
CA THR A 247 0.02 -1.73 -7.73
C THR A 247 -0.66 -2.67 -8.70
N ARG A 248 -0.03 -3.81 -9.02
CA ARG A 248 -0.58 -4.86 -9.88
C ARG A 248 0.05 -6.23 -9.61
N ASP A 249 -0.45 -7.26 -10.30
CA ASP A 249 0.06 -8.64 -10.21
C ASP A 249 0.12 -9.09 -8.75
N LEU A 250 -1.04 -9.02 -8.09
CA LEU A 250 -1.15 -9.26 -6.65
C LEU A 250 -1.16 -10.76 -6.37
N VAL A 251 -0.43 -11.18 -5.34
CA VAL A 251 -0.57 -12.50 -4.70
C VAL A 251 -0.82 -12.26 -3.22
N MET A 252 -1.94 -12.72 -2.72
CA MET A 252 -2.39 -12.56 -1.34
C MET A 252 -2.40 -13.92 -0.65
N ASP A 253 -1.52 -14.13 0.32
CA ASP A 253 -1.34 -15.39 1.04
C ASP A 253 -1.84 -15.25 2.48
N TYR A 254 -2.80 -16.11 2.83
CA TYR A 254 -3.44 -16.18 4.14
C TYR A 254 -2.99 -17.43 4.95
N GLY A 255 -1.93 -18.08 4.52
CA GLY A 255 -1.37 -19.29 5.14
C GLY A 255 -2.05 -20.58 4.68
N ASP A 256 -3.36 -20.73 4.87
CA ASP A 256 -4.09 -21.92 4.44
C ASP A 256 -4.54 -21.87 2.97
N PHE A 257 -4.56 -20.71 2.37
CA PHE A 257 -4.85 -20.50 0.95
C PHE A 257 -4.21 -19.19 0.44
N SER A 258 -4.01 -19.11 -0.86
CA SER A 258 -3.61 -17.89 -1.53
C SER A 258 -4.52 -17.55 -2.70
N MET A 259 -4.56 -16.27 -3.06
CA MET A 259 -5.31 -15.73 -4.20
C MET A 259 -4.41 -14.86 -5.06
N THR A 260 -4.65 -14.88 -6.35
CA THR A 260 -4.09 -13.89 -7.27
C THR A 260 -5.10 -12.79 -7.56
N GLY A 261 -4.61 -11.55 -7.69
CA GLY A 261 -5.38 -10.39 -8.15
C GLY A 261 -4.77 -9.85 -9.44
N ARG A 262 -5.44 -10.08 -10.57
CA ARG A 262 -5.01 -9.61 -11.88
C ARG A 262 -5.65 -8.28 -12.21
N LEU A 263 -4.85 -7.26 -12.50
CA LEU A 263 -5.33 -5.96 -12.94
C LEU A 263 -6.04 -6.08 -14.29
N VAL A 264 -7.32 -5.69 -14.36
CA VAL A 264 -8.15 -5.76 -15.57
C VAL A 264 -8.61 -4.39 -16.06
N ASP A 265 -8.62 -3.38 -15.20
CA ASP A 265 -8.94 -1.99 -15.55
C ASP A 265 -8.16 -1.02 -14.67
N LEU A 266 -7.61 0.04 -15.28
CA LEU A 266 -6.89 1.11 -14.60
C LEU A 266 -7.32 2.45 -15.17
N ALA A 267 -7.85 3.31 -14.32
CA ALA A 267 -8.13 4.71 -14.63
C ALA A 267 -7.26 5.60 -13.75
N LEU A 268 -6.38 6.37 -14.37
CA LEU A 268 -5.65 7.45 -13.70
C LEU A 268 -6.52 8.69 -13.71
N PHE A 269 -6.56 9.41 -12.59
CA PHE A 269 -7.31 10.66 -12.45
C PHE A 269 -6.35 11.85 -12.57
N ASP A 270 -6.90 13.05 -12.68
CA ASP A 270 -6.11 14.26 -12.74
C ASP A 270 -5.27 14.42 -11.46
N GLU A 271 -4.04 14.88 -11.62
CA GLU A 271 -3.19 15.19 -10.47
C GLU A 271 -3.86 16.27 -9.60
N PRO A 272 -3.83 16.11 -8.26
CA PRO A 272 -4.35 17.13 -7.39
C PRO A 272 -3.55 18.42 -7.57
N GLN A 273 -4.21 19.56 -7.37
CA GLN A 273 -3.51 20.83 -7.45
C GLN A 273 -2.37 20.88 -6.44
N SER A 274 -1.22 21.39 -6.86
CA SER A 274 -0.08 21.59 -5.98
C SER A 274 -0.49 22.45 -4.77
N CYS A 275 0.01 22.08 -3.58
CA CYS A 275 -0.20 22.88 -2.38
C CYS A 275 0.19 24.34 -2.64
N THR A 276 -0.77 25.24 -2.59
CA THR A 276 -0.46 26.69 -2.52
C THR A 276 -0.11 27.01 -1.09
N GLU A 277 1.13 27.45 -0.84
CA GLU A 277 1.55 28.03 0.44
C GLU A 277 0.70 29.25 0.83
#